data_bc7f3f309b7211ca1ad0d2ff0ae233fd
#
_entry.id   bc7f3f309b7211ca1ad0d2ff0ae233fd
#
_cell.length_a   1.000
_cell.length_b   1.000
_cell.length_c   1.000
_cell.angle_alpha   90.00
_cell.angle_beta   90.00
_cell.angle_gamma   90.00
#
_symmetry.space_group_name_H-M   'P 1'
#
loop_
_entity.id
_entity.type
_entity.pdbx_description
1 polymer ?
#
loop_
_entity_poly.entity_id
_entity_poly.type
_entity_poly.pdbx_seq_one_letter_code
_entity_poly.pdbx_strand_id
1 'polypeptide(L)'
;MYREILNQLAEWKDKENRKVLLLSGGKGVGKSYTLSDFGAGFFSNTCMFDFKEQEYVRYLFEGELDKNVILKKLSVSCGETLVPGETLLVFENVDMLENSSEIVAYICEQMEEYHVAITLMRLEENFLKANRELENKLDIINIYPLSFSEFLIVNKENSFCDRIANQAKEPLTKMELEKLDYYMKVYLVVGGIPSVVKEFVETGSLEPVETMKAKILMGMVEEIESVSPPALAKKIKQVFESIPAQLEKDNMKFQYGMVKLTARAREYKEAVEWLIDNKFVTPLYRVKEPTAPLFAKQDDKSFEMYVSDIGLLVSMFGLTLDDIQKEDSPFMMRGQALIKQYIYGELLHNPNVNDIYYWISEATAKIEFLFQDSDVVIPIEVNLDLNEKAQSLKVYKSKYNVPMAVRISKDKMGMTKNMLTLPMFSIWNL
;
A
#
# COMPACT_ATOMS: atom_id res chain seq x y z
N MET A 1 16.93 3.58 -5.90
CA MET A 1 16.08 2.45 -6.40
C MET A 1 14.89 3.08 -7.09
N TYR A 2 14.52 2.62 -8.29
CA TYR A 2 13.39 3.19 -9.04
C TYR A 2 12.07 3.07 -8.27
N ARG A 3 11.27 4.13 -8.27
CA ARG A 3 9.95 4.18 -7.64
C ARG A 3 9.00 5.03 -8.50
N GLU A 4 7.86 4.45 -8.89
CA GLU A 4 6.84 5.13 -9.71
C GLU A 4 6.20 6.32 -8.97
N ILE A 5 6.16 6.28 -7.65
CA ILE A 5 5.63 7.36 -6.81
C ILE A 5 6.38 8.70 -7.03
N LEU A 6 7.62 8.69 -7.55
CA LEU A 6 8.35 9.92 -7.89
C LEU A 6 7.59 10.76 -8.91
N ASN A 7 6.80 10.15 -9.79
CA ASN A 7 5.94 10.87 -10.74
C ASN A 7 4.84 11.64 -10.01
N GLN A 8 4.17 11.00 -9.04
CA GLN A 8 3.13 11.66 -8.23
C GLN A 8 3.73 12.79 -7.37
N LEU A 9 4.96 12.60 -6.86
CA LEU A 9 5.66 13.65 -6.12
C LEU A 9 6.05 14.83 -7.02
N ALA A 10 6.43 14.57 -8.27
CA ALA A 10 6.71 15.61 -9.27
C ALA A 10 5.43 16.40 -9.60
N GLU A 11 4.31 15.71 -9.82
CA GLU A 11 3.00 16.35 -10.02
C GLU A 11 2.59 17.20 -8.80
N TRP A 12 2.80 16.69 -7.58
CA TRP A 12 2.56 17.46 -6.36
C TRP A 12 3.43 18.72 -6.30
N LYS A 13 4.72 18.61 -6.66
CA LYS A 13 5.64 19.75 -6.67
C LYS A 13 5.15 20.88 -7.56
N ASP A 14 4.63 20.54 -8.74
CA ASP A 14 4.22 21.51 -9.77
C ASP A 14 2.76 21.97 -9.62
N LYS A 15 2.03 21.49 -8.62
CA LYS A 15 0.63 21.83 -8.35
C LYS A 15 0.47 23.28 -7.92
N GLU A 16 -0.38 24.06 -8.59
CA GLU A 16 -0.59 25.49 -8.36
C GLU A 16 -1.05 25.81 -6.92
N ASN A 17 -1.99 25.02 -6.37
CA ASN A 17 -2.50 25.16 -5.00
C ASN A 17 -1.96 23.99 -4.13
N ARG A 18 -0.65 23.80 -4.17
CA ARG A 18 0.04 22.77 -3.39
C ARG A 18 -0.13 23.00 -1.90
N LYS A 19 -0.48 21.95 -1.19
CA LYS A 19 -0.47 21.89 0.28
C LYS A 19 0.79 21.18 0.79
N VAL A 20 1.00 21.19 2.11
CA VAL A 20 2.03 20.35 2.73
C VAL A 20 1.75 18.90 2.40
N LEU A 21 2.77 18.17 1.94
CA LEU A 21 2.67 16.77 1.63
C LEU A 21 2.71 15.92 2.90
N LEU A 22 1.74 15.07 3.11
CA LEU A 22 1.86 13.92 4.00
C LEU A 22 2.17 12.67 3.17
N LEU A 23 3.43 12.19 3.24
CA LEU A 23 3.79 10.91 2.65
C LEU A 23 3.44 9.78 3.62
N SER A 24 2.32 9.11 3.33
CA SER A 24 1.72 8.06 4.16
C SER A 24 2.17 6.68 3.73
N GLY A 25 2.54 5.82 4.67
CA GLY A 25 2.89 4.44 4.36
C GLY A 25 3.50 3.68 5.52
N GLY A 26 3.49 2.36 5.43
CA GLY A 26 4.01 1.45 6.44
C GLY A 26 5.49 1.67 6.77
N LYS A 27 5.94 1.05 7.86
CA LYS A 27 7.35 1.02 8.21
C LYS A 27 8.14 0.21 7.18
N GLY A 28 9.28 0.73 6.75
CA GLY A 28 10.17 0.02 5.82
C GLY A 28 9.80 0.13 4.34
N VAL A 29 8.71 0.81 3.96
CA VAL A 29 8.33 1.01 2.54
C VAL A 29 9.19 2.03 1.79
N GLY A 30 10.11 2.70 2.50
CA GLY A 30 11.10 3.60 1.90
C GLY A 30 10.72 5.07 1.87
N LYS A 31 9.87 5.57 2.81
CA LYS A 31 9.49 6.99 2.88
C LYS A 31 10.69 7.93 2.85
N SER A 32 11.60 7.79 3.80
CA SER A 32 12.80 8.64 3.91
C SER A 32 13.69 8.60 2.67
N TYR A 33 13.92 7.39 2.17
CA TYR A 33 14.70 7.21 0.94
C TYR A 33 14.03 7.90 -0.26
N THR A 34 12.74 7.73 -0.42
CA THR A 34 11.97 8.33 -1.54
C THR A 34 11.99 9.85 -1.47
N LEU A 35 11.80 10.44 -0.27
CA LEU A 35 11.87 11.90 -0.10
C LEU A 35 13.29 12.44 -0.33
N SER A 36 14.32 11.71 0.10
CA SER A 36 15.72 12.05 -0.18
C SER A 36 16.05 12.01 -1.68
N ASP A 37 15.60 10.95 -2.37
CA ASP A 37 15.81 10.76 -3.82
C ASP A 37 15.04 11.82 -4.62
N PHE A 38 13.81 12.11 -4.22
CA PHE A 38 12.99 13.19 -4.79
C PHE A 38 13.64 14.56 -4.60
N GLY A 39 14.13 14.84 -3.39
CA GLY A 39 14.83 16.08 -3.08
C GLY A 39 16.08 16.26 -3.94
N ALA A 40 16.92 15.22 -4.05
CA ALA A 40 18.14 15.26 -4.85
C ALA A 40 17.88 15.42 -6.36
N GLY A 41 16.74 14.92 -6.86
CA GLY A 41 16.40 14.98 -8.29
C GLY A 41 15.69 16.26 -8.72
N PHE A 42 14.96 16.92 -7.79
CA PHE A 42 13.99 17.97 -8.15
C PHE A 42 14.19 19.31 -7.46
N PHE A 43 15.11 19.42 -6.50
CA PHE A 43 15.37 20.64 -5.73
C PHE A 43 16.84 21.02 -5.70
N SER A 44 17.13 22.28 -5.47
CA SER A 44 18.50 22.79 -5.32
C SER A 44 19.16 22.26 -4.05
N ASN A 45 18.37 22.11 -2.98
CA ASN A 45 18.78 21.48 -1.72
C ASN A 45 17.60 20.83 -0.98
N THR A 46 17.92 19.93 -0.06
CA THR A 46 16.94 19.20 0.74
C THR A 46 17.38 19.17 2.19
N CYS A 47 16.53 19.65 3.07
CA CYS A 47 16.76 19.61 4.52
C CYS A 47 15.83 18.57 5.14
N MET A 48 16.42 17.52 5.71
CA MET A 48 15.68 16.43 6.35
C MET A 48 15.88 16.48 7.88
N PHE A 49 14.78 16.43 8.61
CA PHE A 49 14.73 16.50 10.06
C PHE A 49 13.93 15.32 10.59
N ASP A 50 14.58 14.38 11.27
CA ASP A 50 13.94 13.19 11.86
C ASP A 50 13.76 13.38 13.37
N PHE A 51 12.52 13.57 13.81
CA PHE A 51 12.17 13.78 15.22
C PHE A 51 12.32 12.52 16.08
N LYS A 52 12.50 11.37 15.47
CA LYS A 52 12.77 10.13 16.19
C LYS A 52 14.26 9.94 16.46
N GLU A 53 15.08 10.06 15.42
CA GLU A 53 16.52 9.72 15.47
C GLU A 53 17.39 10.90 15.93
N GLN A 54 16.91 12.14 15.73
CA GLN A 54 17.66 13.35 16.02
C GLN A 54 17.02 14.13 17.18
N GLU A 55 17.39 13.79 18.41
CA GLU A 55 16.77 14.40 19.61
C GLU A 55 16.83 15.93 19.63
N TYR A 56 17.96 16.51 19.16
CA TYR A 56 18.14 17.98 19.10
C TYR A 56 17.15 18.69 18.16
N VAL A 57 16.62 17.98 17.16
CA VAL A 57 15.66 18.56 16.21
C VAL A 57 14.33 18.89 16.87
N ARG A 58 13.98 18.21 17.98
CA ARG A 58 12.76 18.49 18.74
C ARG A 58 12.74 19.90 19.30
N TYR A 59 13.90 20.48 19.66
CA TYR A 59 14.04 21.85 20.15
C TYR A 59 13.80 22.93 19.07
N LEU A 60 13.70 22.55 17.77
CA LEU A 60 13.47 23.53 16.69
C LEU A 60 12.12 24.25 16.83
N PHE A 61 11.11 23.53 17.33
CA PHE A 61 9.74 24.03 17.51
C PHE A 61 9.39 24.32 18.98
N GLU A 62 10.36 24.35 19.88
CA GLU A 62 10.10 24.72 21.28
C GLU A 62 10.03 26.22 21.46
N GLY A 63 9.11 26.65 22.36
CA GLY A 63 8.87 28.05 22.70
C GLY A 63 7.84 28.71 21.81
N GLU A 64 7.96 30.04 21.63
CA GLU A 64 7.07 30.80 20.74
C GLU A 64 7.36 30.47 19.27
N LEU A 65 6.31 30.12 18.52
CA LEU A 65 6.41 29.76 17.10
C LEU A 65 6.55 31.05 16.24
N ASP A 66 7.77 31.54 16.07
CA ASP A 66 8.10 32.61 15.14
C ASP A 66 8.75 32.05 13.88
N LYS A 67 8.18 32.37 12.71
CA LYS A 67 8.63 31.88 11.41
C LYS A 67 10.12 32.15 11.13
N ASN A 68 10.58 33.38 11.39
CA ASN A 68 11.97 33.76 11.07
C ASN A 68 12.96 33.04 11.99
N VAL A 69 12.57 32.86 13.26
CA VAL A 69 13.37 32.14 14.25
C VAL A 69 13.48 30.67 13.86
N ILE A 70 12.35 30.04 13.49
CA ILE A 70 12.30 28.62 13.09
C ILE A 70 13.10 28.41 11.80
N LEU A 71 12.90 29.22 10.75
CA LEU A 71 13.65 29.10 9.50
C LEU A 71 15.16 29.28 9.72
N LYS A 72 15.58 30.19 10.61
CA LYS A 72 16.98 30.33 10.98
C LYS A 72 17.52 29.11 11.69
N LYS A 73 16.76 28.54 12.65
CA LYS A 73 17.14 27.31 13.34
C LYS A 73 17.26 26.14 12.35
N LEU A 74 16.30 25.97 11.43
CA LEU A 74 16.32 24.94 10.39
C LEU A 74 17.55 25.09 9.48
N SER A 75 17.81 26.29 8.98
CA SER A 75 18.99 26.59 8.13
C SER A 75 20.32 26.24 8.83
N VAL A 76 20.45 26.61 10.10
CA VAL A 76 21.64 26.26 10.90
C VAL A 76 21.76 24.77 11.11
N SER A 77 20.64 24.07 11.38
CA SER A 77 20.63 22.63 11.65
C SER A 77 20.97 21.78 10.42
N CYS A 78 20.52 22.19 9.23
CA CYS A 78 20.84 21.45 7.99
C CYS A 78 22.12 21.95 7.31
N GLY A 79 22.68 23.09 7.75
CA GLY A 79 23.87 23.67 7.15
C GLY A 79 23.66 24.31 5.77
N GLU A 80 22.41 24.56 5.39
CA GLU A 80 22.01 25.01 4.07
C GLU A 80 21.21 26.33 4.14
N THR A 81 21.30 27.14 3.09
CA THR A 81 20.43 28.30 2.94
C THR A 81 19.06 27.85 2.43
N LEU A 82 18.01 28.18 3.17
CA LEU A 82 16.64 27.85 2.78
C LEU A 82 16.13 28.88 1.76
N VAL A 83 15.86 28.42 0.53
CA VAL A 83 15.38 29.27 -0.57
C VAL A 83 13.94 28.87 -0.90
N PRO A 84 12.96 29.82 -0.78
CA PRO A 84 11.58 29.55 -1.17
C PRO A 84 11.46 29.02 -2.60
N GLY A 85 10.68 27.96 -2.78
CA GLY A 85 10.47 27.29 -4.06
C GLY A 85 11.61 26.36 -4.52
N GLU A 86 12.83 26.50 -3.98
CA GLU A 86 14.01 25.72 -4.38
C GLU A 86 14.45 24.69 -3.33
N THR A 87 14.06 24.88 -2.07
CA THR A 87 14.41 23.96 -0.97
C THR A 87 13.22 23.05 -0.65
N LEU A 88 13.48 21.74 -0.56
CA LEU A 88 12.55 20.79 0.03
C LEU A 88 12.84 20.66 1.54
N LEU A 89 11.85 20.96 2.37
CA LEU A 89 11.88 20.71 3.81
C LEU A 89 11.17 19.40 4.10
N VAL A 90 11.84 18.47 4.76
CA VAL A 90 11.28 17.17 5.14
C VAL A 90 11.28 17.02 6.64
N PHE A 91 10.11 16.85 7.24
CA PHE A 91 9.92 16.60 8.66
C PHE A 91 9.43 15.16 8.87
N GLU A 92 10.33 14.29 9.33
CA GLU A 92 10.03 12.88 9.53
C GLU A 92 9.60 12.58 10.96
N ASN A 93 8.61 11.68 11.08
CA ASN A 93 8.11 11.22 12.38
C ASN A 93 7.59 12.36 13.26
N VAL A 94 6.82 13.30 12.68
CA VAL A 94 6.34 14.50 13.36
C VAL A 94 5.47 14.19 14.57
N ASP A 95 4.79 13.06 14.58
CA ASP A 95 3.98 12.53 15.70
C ASP A 95 4.80 12.16 16.95
N MET A 96 6.13 12.23 16.90
CA MET A 96 7.01 12.14 18.06
C MET A 96 7.08 13.43 18.89
N LEU A 97 6.55 14.55 18.37
CA LEU A 97 6.45 15.82 19.07
C LEU A 97 5.18 15.85 19.92
N GLU A 98 5.26 16.35 21.15
CA GLU A 98 4.11 16.46 22.05
C GLU A 98 2.98 17.31 21.46
N ASN A 99 3.32 18.42 20.78
CA ASN A 99 2.37 19.35 20.13
C ASN A 99 2.32 19.15 18.61
N SER A 100 2.44 17.91 18.14
CA SER A 100 2.56 17.60 16.70
C SER A 100 1.46 18.19 15.83
N SER A 101 0.20 18.21 16.28
CA SER A 101 -0.91 18.78 15.54
C SER A 101 -0.82 20.29 15.37
N GLU A 102 -0.43 21.02 16.43
CA GLU A 102 -0.22 22.47 16.40
C GLU A 102 0.96 22.84 15.48
N ILE A 103 2.03 22.04 15.55
CA ILE A 103 3.22 22.23 14.70
C ILE A 103 2.89 21.97 13.23
N VAL A 104 2.16 20.91 12.92
CA VAL A 104 1.71 20.65 11.54
C VAL A 104 0.78 21.75 11.04
N ALA A 105 -0.17 22.21 11.87
CA ALA A 105 -1.04 23.33 11.51
C ALA A 105 -0.22 24.61 11.22
N TYR A 106 0.75 24.92 12.08
CA TYR A 106 1.65 26.04 11.92
C TYR A 106 2.49 25.95 10.62
N ILE A 107 3.06 24.77 10.33
CA ILE A 107 3.81 24.52 9.09
C ILE A 107 2.91 24.76 7.88
N CYS A 108 1.68 24.25 7.89
CA CYS A 108 0.73 24.42 6.80
C CYS A 108 0.36 25.90 6.55
N GLU A 109 0.33 26.72 7.59
CA GLU A 109 -0.09 28.14 7.50
C GLU A 109 1.07 29.09 7.25
N GLN A 110 2.27 28.77 7.74
CA GLN A 110 3.37 29.74 7.77
C GLN A 110 4.50 29.41 6.77
N MET A 111 4.50 28.21 6.18
CA MET A 111 5.59 27.76 5.29
C MET A 111 5.14 27.51 3.85
N GLU A 112 4.06 28.12 3.40
CA GLU A 112 3.47 27.93 2.06
C GLU A 112 4.45 28.21 0.90
N GLU A 113 5.41 29.11 1.07
CA GLU A 113 6.42 29.41 0.06
C GLU A 113 7.47 28.31 -0.12
N TYR A 114 7.58 27.37 0.83
CA TYR A 114 8.47 26.22 0.75
C TYR A 114 7.73 24.97 0.28
N HIS A 115 8.47 24.05 -0.30
CA HIS A 115 7.99 22.68 -0.47
C HIS A 115 8.23 21.93 0.83
N VAL A 116 7.16 21.51 1.48
CA VAL A 116 7.24 20.80 2.76
C VAL A 116 6.61 19.43 2.63
N ALA A 117 7.36 18.39 3.02
CA ALA A 117 6.89 17.03 3.17
C ALA A 117 6.99 16.59 4.64
N ILE A 118 5.96 15.94 5.14
CA ILE A 118 5.94 15.36 6.48
C ILE A 118 5.72 13.85 6.40
N THR A 119 6.23 13.12 7.37
CA THR A 119 5.86 11.72 7.61
C THR A 119 5.44 11.53 9.04
N LEU A 120 4.56 10.57 9.27
CA LEU A 120 4.18 10.11 10.60
C LEU A 120 4.75 8.70 10.84
N MET A 121 5.07 8.40 12.08
CA MET A 121 5.57 7.09 12.48
C MET A 121 4.43 6.12 12.72
N ARG A 122 3.36 6.60 13.36
CA ARG A 122 2.24 5.77 13.83
C ARG A 122 0.91 6.50 13.72
N LEU A 123 -0.15 5.72 13.70
CA LEU A 123 -1.52 6.20 13.92
C LEU A 123 -1.96 7.33 12.99
N GLU A 124 -1.55 7.31 11.71
CA GLU A 124 -1.90 8.37 10.74
C GLU A 124 -3.41 8.64 10.70
N GLU A 125 -4.21 7.59 10.65
CA GLU A 125 -5.67 7.73 10.61
C GLU A 125 -6.21 8.33 11.91
N ASN A 126 -5.68 7.94 13.07
CA ASN A 126 -6.06 8.53 14.34
C ASN A 126 -5.57 9.97 14.49
N PHE A 127 -4.37 10.29 13.98
CA PHE A 127 -3.86 11.66 13.95
C PHE A 127 -4.77 12.56 13.12
N LEU A 128 -5.15 12.14 11.93
CA LEU A 128 -6.05 12.90 11.06
C LEU A 128 -7.49 12.95 11.61
N LYS A 129 -8.01 11.86 12.16
CA LYS A 129 -9.35 11.84 12.81
C LYS A 129 -9.43 12.77 14.02
N ALA A 130 -8.35 12.85 14.81
CA ALA A 130 -8.26 13.75 15.96
C ALA A 130 -8.12 15.22 15.52
N ASN A 131 -7.57 15.48 14.33
CA ASN A 131 -7.24 16.79 13.79
C ASN A 131 -7.86 16.99 12.40
N ARG A 132 -9.18 16.86 12.29
CA ARG A 132 -9.92 16.93 11.01
C ARG A 132 -9.66 18.20 10.19
N GLU A 133 -9.32 19.29 10.84
CA GLU A 133 -8.92 20.52 10.20
C GLU A 133 -7.64 20.40 9.36
N LEU A 134 -6.72 19.50 9.76
CA LEU A 134 -5.49 19.24 9.03
C LEU A 134 -5.73 18.44 7.75
N GLU A 135 -6.75 17.59 7.69
CA GLU A 135 -7.07 16.79 6.51
C GLU A 135 -7.28 17.68 5.27
N ASN A 136 -7.89 18.85 5.46
CA ASN A 136 -8.07 19.83 4.40
C ASN A 136 -6.83 20.70 4.09
N LYS A 137 -5.79 20.65 4.93
CA LYS A 137 -4.54 21.42 4.78
C LYS A 137 -3.38 20.59 4.23
N LEU A 138 -3.58 19.30 4.05
CA LEU A 138 -2.56 18.35 3.58
C LEU A 138 -2.93 17.79 2.20
N ASP A 139 -1.91 17.55 1.38
CA ASP A 139 -1.99 16.65 0.23
C ASP A 139 -1.42 15.29 0.68
N ILE A 140 -2.22 14.24 0.59
CA ILE A 140 -1.84 12.91 1.08
C ILE A 140 -1.46 12.05 -0.11
N ILE A 141 -0.23 11.53 -0.11
CA ILE A 141 0.24 10.54 -1.09
C ILE A 141 0.63 9.27 -0.33
N ASN A 142 0.06 8.14 -0.76
CA ASN A 142 0.35 6.85 -0.16
C ASN A 142 1.53 6.16 -0.86
N ILE A 143 2.49 5.66 -0.07
CA ILE A 143 3.59 4.84 -0.55
C ILE A 143 3.44 3.42 -0.02
N TYR A 144 3.54 2.46 -0.94
CA TYR A 144 3.43 1.03 -0.68
C TYR A 144 4.78 0.31 -0.91
N PRO A 145 4.95 -0.96 -0.54
CA PRO A 145 6.06 -1.79 -1.02
C PRO A 145 6.16 -1.75 -2.55
N LEU A 146 7.28 -2.06 -3.17
CA LEU A 146 7.42 -2.05 -4.64
C LEU A 146 6.32 -2.87 -5.31
N SER A 147 5.74 -2.33 -6.39
CA SER A 147 4.87 -3.07 -7.30
C SER A 147 5.67 -4.09 -8.13
N PHE A 148 4.98 -4.97 -8.85
CA PHE A 148 5.64 -5.92 -9.74
C PHE A 148 6.36 -5.21 -10.91
N SER A 149 5.81 -4.12 -11.44
CA SER A 149 6.49 -3.28 -12.45
C SER A 149 7.78 -2.67 -11.91
N GLU A 150 7.75 -2.08 -10.72
CA GLU A 150 8.93 -1.55 -10.04
C GLU A 150 9.97 -2.66 -9.77
N PHE A 151 9.52 -3.84 -9.36
CA PHE A 151 10.38 -5.00 -9.15
C PHE A 151 11.09 -5.45 -10.44
N LEU A 152 10.38 -5.49 -11.58
CA LEU A 152 10.99 -5.79 -12.89
C LEU A 152 12.06 -4.75 -13.26
N ILE A 153 11.76 -3.46 -13.10
CA ILE A 153 12.68 -2.36 -13.42
C ILE A 153 13.97 -2.46 -12.57
N VAL A 154 13.83 -2.70 -11.28
CA VAL A 154 14.96 -2.80 -10.35
C VAL A 154 15.82 -4.03 -10.67
N ASN A 155 15.25 -5.10 -11.19
CA ASN A 155 15.96 -6.28 -11.70
C ASN A 155 16.50 -6.12 -13.13
N LYS A 156 16.49 -4.90 -13.70
CA LYS A 156 16.97 -4.57 -15.05
C LYS A 156 16.15 -5.24 -16.17
N GLU A 157 14.89 -5.52 -15.89
CA GLU A 157 13.92 -6.12 -16.82
C GLU A 157 12.89 -5.09 -17.32
N ASN A 158 13.27 -3.81 -17.34
CA ASN A 158 12.40 -2.69 -17.75
C ASN A 158 11.82 -2.86 -19.16
N SER A 159 12.51 -3.56 -20.07
CA SER A 159 11.99 -3.88 -21.40
C SER A 159 10.66 -4.69 -21.35
N PHE A 160 10.43 -5.47 -20.27
CA PHE A 160 9.16 -6.16 -20.09
C PHE A 160 8.00 -5.20 -19.83
N CYS A 161 8.22 -4.10 -19.12
CA CYS A 161 7.16 -3.12 -18.86
C CYS A 161 6.63 -2.55 -20.19
N ASP A 162 7.52 -2.19 -21.12
CA ASP A 162 7.16 -1.71 -22.46
C ASP A 162 6.47 -2.81 -23.29
N ARG A 163 6.98 -4.04 -23.24
CA ARG A 163 6.40 -5.19 -23.94
C ARG A 163 5.00 -5.52 -23.43
N ILE A 164 4.80 -5.52 -22.11
CA ILE A 164 3.51 -5.76 -21.47
C ILE A 164 2.52 -4.64 -21.84
N ALA A 165 2.92 -3.38 -21.79
CA ALA A 165 2.06 -2.25 -22.19
C ALA A 165 1.61 -2.33 -23.65
N ASN A 166 2.44 -2.89 -24.54
CA ASN A 166 2.17 -3.01 -25.97
C ASN A 166 1.58 -4.38 -26.39
N GLN A 167 1.37 -5.33 -25.48
CA GLN A 167 0.99 -6.71 -25.82
C GLN A 167 -0.37 -6.85 -26.53
N ALA A 168 -1.25 -5.85 -26.42
CA ALA A 168 -2.50 -5.82 -27.21
C ALA A 168 -2.26 -5.73 -28.71
N LYS A 169 -1.16 -5.09 -29.14
CA LYS A 169 -0.76 -4.94 -30.55
C LYS A 169 0.20 -6.05 -30.97
N GLU A 170 1.08 -6.43 -30.07
CA GLU A 170 2.12 -7.42 -30.29
C GLU A 170 2.14 -8.41 -29.12
N PRO A 171 1.47 -9.58 -29.24
CA PRO A 171 1.41 -10.57 -28.18
C PRO A 171 2.79 -11.01 -27.70
N LEU A 172 2.89 -11.32 -26.41
CA LEU A 172 4.11 -11.87 -25.82
C LEU A 172 4.41 -13.26 -26.36
N THR A 173 5.66 -13.53 -26.63
CA THR A 173 6.14 -14.85 -27.03
C THR A 173 6.08 -15.84 -25.86
N LYS A 174 6.11 -17.13 -26.14
CA LYS A 174 6.15 -18.16 -25.11
C LYS A 174 7.34 -17.99 -24.15
N MET A 175 8.52 -17.65 -24.69
CA MET A 175 9.72 -17.43 -23.90
C MET A 175 9.59 -16.20 -22.95
N GLU A 176 8.96 -15.13 -23.43
CA GLU A 176 8.67 -13.95 -22.60
C GLU A 176 7.68 -14.30 -21.48
N LEU A 177 6.62 -15.06 -21.77
CA LEU A 177 5.66 -15.53 -20.76
C LEU A 177 6.31 -16.45 -19.71
N GLU A 178 7.18 -17.37 -20.11
CA GLU A 178 7.93 -18.24 -19.18
C GLU A 178 8.85 -17.41 -18.28
N LYS A 179 9.53 -16.39 -18.83
CA LYS A 179 10.39 -15.51 -18.04
C LYS A 179 9.59 -14.62 -17.09
N LEU A 180 8.43 -14.11 -17.51
CA LEU A 180 7.53 -13.35 -16.64
C LEU A 180 6.95 -14.22 -15.52
N ASP A 181 6.56 -15.47 -15.80
CA ASP A 181 6.12 -16.43 -14.78
C ASP A 181 7.21 -16.67 -13.72
N TYR A 182 8.47 -16.80 -14.16
CA TYR A 182 9.59 -16.90 -13.23
C TYR A 182 9.73 -15.67 -12.33
N TYR A 183 9.73 -14.45 -12.89
CA TYR A 183 9.82 -13.24 -12.09
C TYR A 183 8.62 -13.04 -11.18
N MET A 184 7.43 -13.43 -11.62
CA MET A 184 6.24 -13.40 -10.79
C MET A 184 6.37 -14.33 -9.57
N LYS A 185 6.86 -15.55 -9.78
CA LYS A 185 7.12 -16.51 -8.70
C LYS A 185 8.18 -15.99 -7.72
N VAL A 186 9.24 -15.38 -8.23
CA VAL A 186 10.26 -14.73 -7.40
C VAL A 186 9.68 -13.56 -6.61
N TYR A 187 8.88 -12.71 -7.26
CA TYR A 187 8.24 -11.58 -6.59
C TYR A 187 7.28 -12.01 -5.46
N LEU A 188 6.54 -13.10 -5.64
CA LEU A 188 5.70 -13.65 -4.56
C LEU A 188 6.53 -13.97 -3.31
N VAL A 189 7.75 -14.49 -3.48
CA VAL A 189 8.63 -14.86 -2.37
C VAL A 189 9.35 -13.65 -1.80
N VAL A 190 9.92 -12.82 -2.65
CA VAL A 190 10.71 -11.64 -2.23
C VAL A 190 9.80 -10.56 -1.64
N GLY A 191 8.65 -10.33 -2.27
CA GLY A 191 7.77 -9.20 -1.98
C GLY A 191 8.30 -7.89 -2.56
N GLY A 192 7.70 -6.78 -2.11
CA GLY A 192 8.03 -5.43 -2.54
C GLY A 192 8.74 -4.58 -1.49
N ILE A 193 9.08 -5.10 -0.31
CA ILE A 193 9.79 -4.30 0.71
C ILE A 193 11.16 -3.89 0.18
N PRO A 194 11.48 -2.57 0.08
CA PRO A 194 12.68 -2.09 -0.61
C PRO A 194 14.00 -2.70 -0.14
N SER A 195 14.16 -2.89 1.17
CA SER A 195 15.38 -3.51 1.72
C SER A 195 15.52 -4.98 1.32
N VAL A 196 14.40 -5.70 1.24
CA VAL A 196 14.36 -7.12 0.84
C VAL A 196 14.63 -7.25 -0.66
N VAL A 197 14.00 -6.38 -1.47
CA VAL A 197 14.24 -6.35 -2.93
C VAL A 197 15.69 -5.99 -3.23
N LYS A 198 16.27 -5.02 -2.50
CA LYS A 198 17.68 -4.64 -2.64
C LYS A 198 18.61 -5.83 -2.35
N GLU A 199 18.37 -6.55 -1.26
CA GLU A 199 19.15 -7.74 -0.89
C GLU A 199 19.09 -8.80 -1.99
N PHE A 200 17.90 -9.04 -2.55
CA PHE A 200 17.74 -9.97 -3.67
C PHE A 200 18.52 -9.53 -4.92
N VAL A 201 18.43 -8.25 -5.29
CA VAL A 201 19.12 -7.72 -6.48
C VAL A 201 20.65 -7.77 -6.34
N GLU A 202 21.18 -7.51 -5.14
CA GLU A 202 22.61 -7.49 -4.86
C GLU A 202 23.21 -8.90 -4.76
N THR A 203 22.46 -9.86 -4.21
CA THR A 203 22.98 -11.21 -3.94
C THR A 203 22.56 -12.24 -4.98
N GLY A 204 21.42 -12.05 -5.65
CA GLY A 204 20.79 -13.07 -6.50
C GLY A 204 20.31 -14.30 -5.73
N SER A 205 20.31 -14.26 -4.39
CA SER A 205 20.02 -15.39 -3.49
C SER A 205 18.78 -15.14 -2.66
N LEU A 206 17.99 -16.20 -2.39
CA LEU A 206 16.80 -16.13 -1.55
C LEU A 206 17.09 -16.43 -0.07
N GLU A 207 18.19 -17.07 0.27
CA GLU A 207 18.53 -17.38 1.66
C GLU A 207 18.67 -16.10 2.53
N PRO A 208 19.42 -15.06 2.12
CA PRO A 208 19.46 -13.80 2.86
C PRO A 208 18.12 -13.07 2.84
N VAL A 209 17.33 -13.18 1.75
CA VAL A 209 15.98 -12.63 1.64
C VAL A 209 15.03 -13.22 2.70
N GLU A 210 15.01 -14.55 2.83
CA GLU A 210 14.18 -15.22 3.85
C GLU A 210 14.62 -14.85 5.27
N THR A 211 15.93 -14.75 5.51
CA THR A 211 16.47 -14.30 6.80
C THR A 211 16.03 -12.88 7.11
N MET A 212 16.05 -11.98 6.11
CA MET A 212 15.64 -10.58 6.29
C MET A 212 14.13 -10.46 6.55
N LYS A 213 13.28 -11.19 5.82
CA LYS A 213 11.83 -11.21 6.07
C LYS A 213 11.49 -11.75 7.45
N ALA A 214 12.17 -12.80 7.89
CA ALA A 214 12.00 -13.32 9.25
C ALA A 214 12.34 -12.26 10.31
N LYS A 215 13.41 -11.49 10.13
CA LYS A 215 13.76 -10.38 11.03
C LYS A 215 12.69 -9.27 11.01
N ILE A 216 12.14 -8.95 9.83
CA ILE A 216 11.05 -7.96 9.72
C ILE A 216 9.82 -8.44 10.49
N LEU A 217 9.38 -9.68 10.28
CA LEU A 217 8.24 -10.26 11.03
C LEU A 217 8.49 -10.31 12.54
N MET A 218 9.70 -10.67 12.97
CA MET A 218 10.09 -10.58 14.40
C MET A 218 9.96 -9.16 14.93
N GLY A 219 10.51 -8.17 14.22
CA GLY A 219 10.42 -6.77 14.60
C GLY A 219 8.99 -6.26 14.66
N MET A 220 8.09 -6.74 13.77
CA MET A 220 6.66 -6.44 13.85
C MET A 220 6.03 -7.04 15.11
N VAL A 221 6.37 -8.28 15.46
CA VAL A 221 5.88 -8.92 16.70
C VAL A 221 6.41 -8.22 17.95
N GLU A 222 7.68 -7.84 17.98
CA GLU A 222 8.28 -7.07 19.08
C GLU A 222 7.60 -5.71 19.27
N GLU A 223 7.27 -5.03 18.17
CA GLU A 223 6.52 -3.77 18.20
C GLU A 223 5.11 -3.97 18.76
N ILE A 224 4.41 -5.02 18.35
CA ILE A 224 3.11 -5.41 18.92
C ILE A 224 3.24 -5.68 20.44
N GLU A 225 4.26 -6.42 20.86
CA GLU A 225 4.46 -6.78 22.28
C GLU A 225 4.82 -5.58 23.16
N SER A 226 5.34 -4.49 22.56
CA SER A 226 5.63 -3.25 23.25
C SER A 226 4.39 -2.38 23.53
N VAL A 227 3.23 -2.73 22.98
CA VAL A 227 1.98 -1.96 23.15
C VAL A 227 1.45 -2.06 24.57
N SER A 228 1.07 -0.92 25.14
CA SER A 228 0.45 -0.84 26.47
C SER A 228 -1.07 -0.58 26.34
N PRO A 229 -1.89 -1.25 27.15
CA PRO A 229 -1.55 -2.26 28.16
C PRO A 229 -1.25 -3.64 27.55
N PRO A 230 -0.52 -4.54 28.26
CA PRO A 230 -0.15 -5.87 27.75
C PRO A 230 -1.35 -6.74 27.28
N ALA A 231 -2.52 -6.50 27.85
CA ALA A 231 -3.76 -7.16 27.43
C ALA A 231 -4.17 -6.80 26.00
N LEU A 232 -3.92 -5.55 25.56
CA LEU A 232 -4.12 -5.10 24.21
C LEU A 232 -3.07 -5.70 23.26
N ALA A 233 -1.78 -5.63 23.63
CA ALA A 233 -0.69 -6.25 22.87
C ALA A 233 -0.98 -7.73 22.54
N LYS A 234 -1.44 -8.49 23.53
CA LYS A 234 -1.82 -9.89 23.32
C LYS A 234 -2.94 -10.06 22.29
N LYS A 235 -3.95 -9.19 22.29
CA LYS A 235 -5.05 -9.25 21.33
C LYS A 235 -4.57 -8.88 19.92
N ILE A 236 -3.73 -7.86 19.80
CA ILE A 236 -3.13 -7.44 18.53
C ILE A 236 -2.35 -8.60 17.91
N LYS A 237 -1.48 -9.24 18.72
CA LYS A 237 -0.70 -10.41 18.28
C LYS A 237 -1.60 -11.55 17.79
N GLN A 238 -2.65 -11.89 18.56
CA GLN A 238 -3.61 -12.93 18.18
C GLN A 238 -4.32 -12.61 16.86
N VAL A 239 -4.72 -11.35 16.62
CA VAL A 239 -5.31 -10.92 15.37
C VAL A 239 -4.30 -11.08 14.23
N PHE A 240 -3.08 -10.55 14.39
CA PHE A 240 -2.03 -10.60 13.37
C PHE A 240 -1.69 -12.04 12.97
N GLU A 241 -1.45 -12.91 13.93
CA GLU A 241 -1.14 -14.32 13.70
C GLU A 241 -2.30 -15.11 13.05
N SER A 242 -3.54 -14.64 13.18
CA SER A 242 -4.72 -15.30 12.57
C SER A 242 -4.89 -14.98 11.08
N ILE A 243 -4.24 -13.95 10.54
CA ILE A 243 -4.48 -13.44 9.18
C ILE A 243 -4.30 -14.50 8.09
N PRO A 244 -3.21 -15.31 8.06
CA PRO A 244 -3.06 -16.34 7.05
C PRO A 244 -4.26 -17.31 7.00
N ALA A 245 -4.69 -17.82 8.16
CA ALA A 245 -5.84 -18.71 8.24
C ALA A 245 -7.17 -18.03 7.86
N GLN A 246 -7.30 -16.71 8.07
CA GLN A 246 -8.46 -15.94 7.62
C GLN A 246 -8.53 -15.88 6.08
N LEU A 247 -7.38 -15.69 5.44
CA LEU A 247 -7.27 -15.53 3.98
C LEU A 247 -7.38 -16.87 3.22
N GLU A 248 -7.08 -18.01 3.85
CA GLU A 248 -7.26 -19.35 3.25
C GLU A 248 -8.74 -19.75 3.05
N LYS A 249 -9.68 -19.04 3.69
CA LYS A 249 -11.11 -19.37 3.53
C LYS A 249 -11.64 -18.91 2.18
N ASP A 250 -12.63 -19.62 1.66
CA ASP A 250 -13.29 -19.27 0.40
C ASP A 250 -13.85 -17.83 0.39
N ASN A 251 -14.41 -17.39 1.51
CA ASN A 251 -15.02 -16.07 1.61
C ASN A 251 -14.06 -14.97 2.11
N MET A 252 -12.87 -15.32 2.63
CA MET A 252 -11.81 -14.44 3.18
C MET A 252 -12.28 -13.38 4.18
N LYS A 253 -13.58 -13.30 4.47
CA LYS A 253 -14.12 -12.35 5.44
C LYS A 253 -13.47 -12.57 6.80
N PHE A 254 -12.97 -11.49 7.42
CA PHE A 254 -12.40 -11.53 8.76
C PHE A 254 -13.45 -11.99 9.78
N GLN A 255 -13.11 -12.97 10.60
CA GLN A 255 -13.98 -13.57 11.61
C GLN A 255 -13.27 -13.60 12.96
N TYR A 256 -13.78 -12.86 13.92
CA TYR A 256 -13.23 -12.81 15.27
C TYR A 256 -13.16 -14.21 15.93
N GLY A 257 -14.11 -15.09 15.65
CA GLY A 257 -14.12 -16.46 16.14
C GLY A 257 -12.93 -17.32 15.69
N MET A 258 -12.23 -16.93 14.61
CA MET A 258 -10.99 -17.60 14.19
C MET A 258 -9.75 -17.07 14.92
N VAL A 259 -9.79 -15.86 15.45
CA VAL A 259 -8.74 -15.35 16.35
C VAL A 259 -8.75 -16.16 17.64
N LYS A 260 -9.95 -16.37 18.20
CA LYS A 260 -10.22 -17.22 19.36
C LYS A 260 -11.70 -17.55 19.38
N LEU A 261 -12.08 -18.79 19.74
CA LEU A 261 -13.48 -19.25 19.74
C LEU A 261 -14.45 -18.31 20.48
N THR A 262 -13.99 -17.67 21.54
CA THR A 262 -14.79 -16.72 22.35
C THR A 262 -14.65 -15.27 21.91
N ALA A 263 -13.80 -14.95 20.92
CA ALA A 263 -13.53 -13.57 20.51
C ALA A 263 -14.75 -12.90 19.88
N ARG A 264 -15.00 -11.65 20.26
CA ARG A 264 -16.09 -10.84 19.73
C ARG A 264 -15.57 -9.49 19.26
N ALA A 265 -16.22 -8.92 18.27
CA ALA A 265 -15.87 -7.62 17.68
C ALA A 265 -15.58 -6.54 18.73
N ARG A 266 -16.45 -6.35 19.73
CA ARG A 266 -16.29 -5.33 20.77
C ARG A 266 -14.99 -5.45 21.59
N GLU A 267 -14.41 -6.66 21.66
CA GLU A 267 -13.21 -6.95 22.48
C GLU A 267 -11.91 -6.84 21.68
N TYR A 268 -11.98 -6.99 20.36
CA TYR A 268 -10.84 -7.03 19.45
C TYR A 268 -10.81 -5.88 18.44
N LYS A 269 -11.83 -5.00 18.44
CA LYS A 269 -11.92 -3.87 17.50
C LYS A 269 -10.69 -2.98 17.59
N GLU A 270 -10.29 -2.58 18.80
CA GLU A 270 -9.11 -1.76 19.05
C GLU A 270 -7.82 -2.44 18.55
N ALA A 271 -7.71 -3.75 18.68
CA ALA A 271 -6.58 -4.51 18.16
C ALA A 271 -6.51 -4.55 16.63
N VAL A 272 -7.68 -4.64 15.98
CA VAL A 272 -7.78 -4.56 14.50
C VAL A 272 -7.44 -3.16 14.03
N GLU A 273 -8.01 -2.13 14.66
CA GLU A 273 -7.74 -0.72 14.35
C GLU A 273 -6.24 -0.41 14.50
N TRP A 274 -5.61 -0.88 15.58
CA TRP A 274 -4.17 -0.70 15.78
C TRP A 274 -3.34 -1.26 14.62
N LEU A 275 -3.64 -2.46 14.13
CA LEU A 275 -2.92 -3.07 13.00
C LEU A 275 -3.11 -2.27 11.69
N ILE A 276 -4.30 -1.74 11.45
CA ILE A 276 -4.62 -0.91 10.29
C ILE A 276 -3.88 0.42 10.38
N ASP A 277 -3.98 1.10 11.51
CA ASP A 277 -3.39 2.42 11.74
C ASP A 277 -1.87 2.40 11.64
N ASN A 278 -1.23 1.32 12.11
CA ASN A 278 0.21 1.14 11.98
C ASN A 278 0.64 0.51 10.64
N LYS A 279 -0.29 0.35 9.69
CA LYS A 279 -0.04 -0.16 8.33
C LYS A 279 0.60 -1.57 8.31
N PHE A 280 0.35 -2.39 9.32
CA PHE A 280 0.73 -3.81 9.31
C PHE A 280 -0.17 -4.61 8.38
N VAL A 281 -1.40 -4.13 8.23
CA VAL A 281 -2.42 -4.70 7.37
C VAL A 281 -3.21 -3.60 6.67
N THR A 282 -3.83 -3.95 5.56
CA THR A 282 -4.76 -3.10 4.82
C THR A 282 -6.12 -3.79 4.74
N PRO A 283 -7.20 -3.16 5.23
CA PRO A 283 -8.53 -3.72 5.13
C PRO A 283 -9.10 -3.50 3.72
N LEU A 284 -9.83 -4.50 3.21
CA LEU A 284 -10.70 -4.36 2.06
C LEU A 284 -12.14 -4.49 2.54
N TYR A 285 -12.89 -3.40 2.50
CA TYR A 285 -14.26 -3.36 3.01
C TYR A 285 -15.29 -3.84 1.99
N ARG A 286 -16.38 -4.41 2.49
CA ARG A 286 -17.55 -4.72 1.69
C ARG A 286 -18.38 -3.47 1.44
N VAL A 287 -18.96 -3.36 0.24
CA VAL A 287 -20.08 -2.46 0.00
C VAL A 287 -21.40 -3.25 -0.03
N LYS A 288 -22.45 -2.69 0.59
CA LYS A 288 -23.80 -3.30 0.59
C LYS A 288 -24.47 -3.15 -0.77
N GLU A 289 -24.38 -1.95 -1.33
CA GLU A 289 -24.91 -1.58 -2.63
C GLU A 289 -23.79 -0.97 -3.46
N PRO A 290 -23.35 -1.61 -4.55
CA PRO A 290 -22.24 -1.11 -5.36
C PRO A 290 -22.71 -0.02 -6.33
N THR A 291 -23.10 1.12 -5.76
CA THR A 291 -23.51 2.35 -6.47
C THR A 291 -22.73 3.54 -5.93
N ALA A 292 -22.39 4.47 -6.80
CA ALA A 292 -21.68 5.69 -6.41
C ALA A 292 -22.49 6.57 -5.44
N PRO A 293 -21.89 7.20 -4.45
CA PRO A 293 -20.51 7.05 -4.03
C PRO A 293 -20.30 5.79 -3.18
N LEU A 294 -19.27 4.98 -3.49
CA LEU A 294 -19.03 3.69 -2.82
C LEU A 294 -18.75 3.83 -1.33
N PHE A 295 -17.98 4.86 -0.92
CA PHE A 295 -17.63 5.08 0.48
C PHE A 295 -18.87 5.21 1.39
N ALA A 296 -19.97 5.79 0.90
CA ALA A 296 -21.22 5.94 1.65
C ALA A 296 -21.97 4.62 1.83
N LYS A 297 -21.59 3.57 1.11
CA LYS A 297 -22.22 2.23 1.14
C LYS A 297 -21.34 1.19 1.83
N GLN A 298 -20.23 1.60 2.42
CA GLN A 298 -19.29 0.74 3.15
C GLN A 298 -19.97 0.02 4.32
N ASP A 299 -19.61 -1.23 4.51
CA ASP A 299 -20.00 -2.05 5.66
C ASP A 299 -18.79 -2.30 6.56
N ASP A 300 -18.59 -1.45 7.55
CA ASP A 300 -17.46 -1.52 8.50
C ASP A 300 -17.36 -2.85 9.27
N LYS A 301 -18.44 -3.62 9.29
CA LYS A 301 -18.50 -4.93 9.97
C LYS A 301 -18.11 -6.09 9.07
N SER A 302 -17.81 -5.83 7.81
CA SER A 302 -17.53 -6.86 6.83
C SER A 302 -16.34 -6.46 5.98
N PHE A 303 -15.18 -7.02 6.29
CA PHE A 303 -13.93 -6.72 5.61
C PHE A 303 -13.07 -7.98 5.47
N GLU A 304 -12.18 -7.96 4.51
CA GLU A 304 -11.02 -8.84 4.38
C GLU A 304 -9.80 -8.08 4.90
N MET A 305 -8.77 -8.78 5.39
CA MET A 305 -7.59 -8.13 5.97
C MET A 305 -6.34 -8.69 5.32
N TYR A 306 -5.62 -7.85 4.59
CA TYR A 306 -4.42 -8.21 3.86
C TYR A 306 -3.17 -7.72 4.58
N VAL A 307 -2.09 -8.49 4.54
CA VAL A 307 -0.78 -8.08 5.10
C VAL A 307 -0.20 -6.96 4.23
N SER A 308 0.63 -6.12 4.80
CA SER A 308 1.24 -4.99 4.08
C SER A 308 2.10 -5.38 2.87
N ASP A 309 2.57 -6.63 2.80
CA ASP A 309 3.44 -7.11 1.72
C ASP A 309 3.20 -8.60 1.41
N ILE A 310 3.23 -8.96 0.11
CA ILE A 310 3.01 -10.35 -0.34
C ILE A 310 4.11 -11.30 0.12
N GLY A 311 5.37 -10.87 0.12
CA GLY A 311 6.50 -11.68 0.57
C GLY A 311 6.43 -12.00 2.07
N LEU A 312 5.88 -11.07 2.88
CA LEU A 312 5.59 -11.34 4.29
C LEU A 312 4.48 -12.36 4.45
N LEU A 313 3.40 -12.26 3.66
CA LEU A 313 2.32 -13.26 3.70
C LEU A 313 2.83 -14.65 3.31
N VAL A 314 3.66 -14.77 2.26
CA VAL A 314 4.29 -16.03 1.85
C VAL A 314 5.13 -16.61 2.99
N SER A 315 5.90 -15.77 3.71
CA SER A 315 6.66 -16.21 4.88
C SER A 315 5.76 -16.64 6.04
N MET A 316 4.64 -15.94 6.28
CA MET A 316 3.66 -16.33 7.31
C MET A 316 2.96 -17.67 6.99
N PHE A 317 2.84 -18.02 5.72
CA PHE A 317 2.38 -19.35 5.29
C PHE A 317 3.46 -20.43 5.38
N GLY A 318 4.72 -20.07 5.63
CA GLY A 318 5.87 -20.97 5.63
C GLY A 318 6.19 -21.53 4.23
N LEU A 319 5.84 -20.80 3.18
CA LEU A 319 6.13 -21.20 1.80
C LEU A 319 7.51 -20.71 1.35
N THR A 320 8.19 -21.55 0.56
CA THR A 320 9.47 -21.25 -0.06
C THR A 320 9.34 -21.10 -1.57
N LEU A 321 10.41 -20.64 -2.26
CA LEU A 321 10.41 -20.63 -3.72
C LEU A 321 10.26 -22.04 -4.30
N ASP A 322 10.87 -23.04 -3.67
CA ASP A 322 10.75 -24.43 -4.12
C ASP A 322 9.31 -24.93 -4.10
N ASP A 323 8.53 -24.54 -3.08
CA ASP A 323 7.11 -24.85 -3.01
C ASP A 323 6.35 -24.17 -4.14
N ILE A 324 6.63 -22.90 -4.36
CA ILE A 324 5.96 -22.06 -5.37
C ILE A 324 6.33 -22.50 -6.80
N GLN A 325 7.58 -22.92 -7.05
CA GLN A 325 8.03 -23.38 -8.37
C GLN A 325 7.46 -24.74 -8.78
N LYS A 326 7.16 -25.60 -7.81
CA LYS A 326 6.58 -26.94 -8.09
C LYS A 326 5.13 -26.87 -8.55
N GLU A 327 4.47 -25.75 -8.31
CA GLU A 327 3.07 -25.57 -8.67
C GLU A 327 2.92 -24.93 -10.05
N ASP A 328 2.03 -25.47 -10.87
CA ASP A 328 1.67 -24.87 -12.18
C ASP A 328 0.99 -23.53 -12.00
N SER A 329 0.28 -23.32 -10.89
CA SER A 329 -0.39 -22.08 -10.55
C SER A 329 -0.19 -21.75 -9.06
N PRO A 330 0.96 -21.13 -8.68
CA PRO A 330 1.29 -20.84 -7.29
C PRO A 330 0.27 -19.90 -6.64
N PHE A 331 -0.41 -19.05 -7.43
CA PHE A 331 -1.47 -18.18 -6.93
C PHE A 331 -2.70 -18.93 -6.39
N MET A 332 -2.88 -20.19 -6.78
CA MET A 332 -3.97 -21.01 -6.26
C MET A 332 -3.60 -21.78 -4.99
N MET A 333 -2.32 -21.70 -4.58
CA MET A 333 -1.92 -22.22 -3.27
C MET A 333 -2.61 -21.45 -2.16
N ARG A 334 -2.89 -22.15 -1.05
CA ARG A 334 -3.59 -21.52 0.08
C ARG A 334 -4.93 -20.89 -0.34
N GLY A 335 -5.70 -21.59 -1.17
CA GLY A 335 -6.92 -21.09 -1.77
C GLY A 335 -6.61 -19.92 -2.73
N GLN A 336 -7.33 -18.83 -2.60
CA GLN A 336 -7.10 -17.62 -3.42
C GLN A 336 -6.31 -16.52 -2.66
N ALA A 337 -5.69 -16.85 -1.51
CA ALA A 337 -5.04 -15.86 -0.66
C ALA A 337 -3.94 -15.10 -1.39
N LEU A 338 -3.02 -15.83 -2.06
CA LEU A 338 -1.87 -15.21 -2.73
C LEU A 338 -2.28 -14.34 -3.91
N ILE A 339 -3.20 -14.82 -4.77
CA ILE A 339 -3.64 -14.03 -5.92
C ILE A 339 -4.36 -12.75 -5.50
N LYS A 340 -5.22 -12.82 -4.49
CA LYS A 340 -5.96 -11.64 -4.04
C LYS A 340 -5.05 -10.65 -3.31
N GLN A 341 -4.14 -11.12 -2.47
CA GLN A 341 -3.11 -10.29 -1.85
C GLN A 341 -2.28 -9.55 -2.92
N TYR A 342 -1.84 -10.27 -3.96
CA TYR A 342 -1.07 -9.70 -5.06
C TYR A 342 -1.88 -8.64 -5.81
N ILE A 343 -3.08 -8.99 -6.29
CA ILE A 343 -3.92 -8.07 -7.07
C ILE A 343 -4.26 -6.83 -6.24
N TYR A 344 -4.61 -7.00 -4.96
CA TYR A 344 -4.93 -5.86 -4.10
C TYR A 344 -3.73 -4.93 -3.94
N GLY A 345 -2.52 -5.48 -3.73
CA GLY A 345 -1.28 -4.71 -3.70
C GLY A 345 -1.04 -3.91 -4.98
N GLU A 346 -1.20 -4.53 -6.15
CA GLU A 346 -1.04 -3.85 -7.45
C GLU A 346 -2.10 -2.75 -7.68
N LEU A 347 -3.34 -2.99 -7.27
CA LEU A 347 -4.41 -1.99 -7.39
C LEU A 347 -4.15 -0.75 -6.51
N LEU A 348 -3.54 -0.93 -5.33
CA LEU A 348 -3.18 0.17 -4.44
C LEU A 348 -2.11 1.11 -5.02
N HIS A 349 -1.29 0.62 -5.97
CA HIS A 349 -0.29 1.44 -6.66
C HIS A 349 -0.89 2.29 -7.80
N ASN A 350 -2.05 1.92 -8.31
CA ASN A 350 -2.63 2.60 -9.45
C ASN A 350 -3.31 3.92 -9.02
N PRO A 351 -2.81 5.09 -9.45
CA PRO A 351 -3.36 6.38 -9.03
C PRO A 351 -4.80 6.63 -9.52
N ASN A 352 -5.25 5.87 -10.53
CA ASN A 352 -6.61 5.95 -11.06
C ASN A 352 -7.60 5.08 -10.28
N VAL A 353 -7.12 4.22 -9.38
CA VAL A 353 -7.93 3.29 -8.60
C VAL A 353 -7.96 3.76 -7.16
N ASN A 354 -9.02 4.47 -6.79
CA ASN A 354 -9.23 4.93 -5.44
C ASN A 354 -10.36 4.13 -4.78
N ASP A 355 -10.36 4.06 -3.44
CA ASP A 355 -11.45 3.49 -2.64
C ASP A 355 -11.89 2.11 -3.14
N ILE A 356 -11.04 1.12 -2.92
CA ILE A 356 -11.26 -0.27 -3.36
C ILE A 356 -12.15 -1.00 -2.37
N TYR A 357 -13.16 -1.68 -2.90
CA TYR A 357 -14.13 -2.46 -2.12
C TYR A 357 -14.35 -3.85 -2.73
N TYR A 358 -15.10 -4.69 -2.03
CA TYR A 358 -15.66 -5.92 -2.60
C TYR A 358 -17.18 -5.99 -2.40
N TRP A 359 -17.83 -6.86 -3.18
CA TRP A 359 -19.27 -7.07 -3.07
C TRP A 359 -19.62 -8.56 -3.04
N ILE A 360 -20.61 -8.91 -2.23
CA ILE A 360 -21.19 -10.25 -2.16
C ILE A 360 -22.69 -10.12 -2.24
N SER A 361 -23.31 -10.95 -3.09
CA SER A 361 -24.77 -11.08 -3.16
C SER A 361 -25.33 -11.74 -1.89
N GLU A 362 -26.66 -11.76 -1.75
CA GLU A 362 -27.35 -12.51 -0.69
C GLU A 362 -27.14 -14.03 -0.80
N ALA A 363 -26.82 -14.53 -2.00
CA ALA A 363 -26.47 -15.93 -2.23
C ALA A 363 -24.97 -16.15 -2.17
N THR A 364 -24.31 -16.39 -3.30
CA THR A 364 -22.90 -16.80 -3.36
C THR A 364 -22.06 -16.01 -4.36
N ALA A 365 -22.68 -15.16 -5.20
CA ALA A 365 -21.93 -14.39 -6.17
C ALA A 365 -21.07 -13.32 -5.47
N LYS A 366 -19.79 -13.27 -5.81
CA LYS A 366 -18.81 -12.32 -5.26
C LYS A 366 -18.10 -11.59 -6.40
N ILE A 367 -17.94 -10.29 -6.25
CA ILE A 367 -17.01 -9.47 -7.05
C ILE A 367 -15.84 -9.14 -6.12
N GLU A 368 -14.66 -9.57 -6.52
CA GLU A 368 -13.46 -9.55 -5.68
C GLU A 368 -13.02 -8.13 -5.38
N PHE A 369 -13.06 -7.25 -6.38
CA PHE A 369 -12.71 -5.85 -6.21
C PHE A 369 -13.68 -4.96 -6.98
N LEU A 370 -13.94 -3.79 -6.43
CA LEU A 370 -14.72 -2.72 -7.02
C LEU A 370 -13.99 -1.42 -6.77
N PHE A 371 -13.96 -0.55 -7.75
CA PHE A 371 -13.53 0.84 -7.53
C PHE A 371 -14.48 1.79 -8.25
N GLN A 372 -14.41 3.05 -7.90
CA GLN A 372 -15.21 4.10 -8.49
C GLN A 372 -14.33 5.00 -9.36
N ASP A 373 -14.75 5.18 -10.62
CA ASP A 373 -14.22 6.21 -11.50
C ASP A 373 -15.34 7.20 -11.80
N SER A 374 -15.19 8.41 -11.28
CA SER A 374 -16.23 9.44 -11.34
C SER A 374 -17.56 8.92 -10.77
N ASP A 375 -18.62 8.85 -11.58
CA ASP A 375 -19.94 8.31 -11.19
C ASP A 375 -20.15 6.84 -11.56
N VAL A 376 -19.11 6.17 -12.08
CA VAL A 376 -19.18 4.78 -12.54
C VAL A 376 -18.49 3.84 -11.58
N VAL A 377 -19.20 2.77 -11.18
CA VAL A 377 -18.61 1.68 -10.41
C VAL A 377 -18.10 0.60 -11.37
N ILE A 378 -16.83 0.29 -11.27
CA ILE A 378 -16.13 -0.68 -12.13
C ILE A 378 -15.86 -1.95 -11.34
N PRO A 379 -16.53 -3.08 -11.65
CA PRO A 379 -16.23 -4.37 -11.03
C PRO A 379 -15.01 -5.02 -11.68
N ILE A 380 -14.16 -5.61 -10.84
CA ILE A 380 -13.01 -6.44 -11.24
C ILE A 380 -13.29 -7.89 -10.84
N GLU A 381 -13.35 -8.76 -11.82
CA GLU A 381 -13.47 -10.21 -11.65
C GLU A 381 -12.10 -10.86 -11.81
N VAL A 382 -11.70 -11.69 -10.85
CA VAL A 382 -10.46 -12.48 -10.95
C VAL A 382 -10.80 -13.85 -11.50
N ASN A 383 -10.32 -14.17 -12.70
CA ASN A 383 -10.57 -15.44 -13.37
C ASN A 383 -9.29 -15.96 -14.04
N LEU A 384 -8.50 -16.72 -13.27
CA LEU A 384 -7.25 -17.30 -13.76
C LEU A 384 -7.48 -18.64 -14.51
N ASP A 385 -8.62 -19.28 -14.30
CA ASP A 385 -8.94 -20.54 -14.94
C ASP A 385 -9.86 -20.32 -16.16
N LEU A 386 -9.43 -20.76 -17.34
CA LEU A 386 -10.14 -20.59 -18.59
C LEU A 386 -11.49 -21.34 -18.64
N ASN A 387 -11.67 -22.31 -17.76
CA ASN A 387 -12.84 -23.18 -17.71
C ASN A 387 -13.93 -22.74 -16.73
N GLU A 388 -13.64 -21.82 -15.83
CA GLU A 388 -14.66 -21.27 -14.94
C GLU A 388 -15.57 -20.29 -15.67
N LYS A 389 -16.87 -20.60 -15.64
CA LYS A 389 -17.88 -19.69 -16.16
C LYS A 389 -17.99 -18.51 -15.20
N ALA A 390 -17.76 -17.32 -15.69
CA ALA A 390 -17.94 -16.02 -15.02
C ALA A 390 -19.39 -15.80 -14.51
N GLN A 391 -19.80 -16.59 -13.50
CA GLN A 391 -21.17 -16.57 -12.97
C GLN A 391 -21.41 -15.32 -12.12
N SER A 392 -20.43 -14.95 -11.29
CA SER A 392 -20.55 -13.81 -10.35
C SER A 392 -20.77 -12.50 -11.07
N LEU A 393 -19.98 -12.22 -12.13
CA LEU A 393 -20.14 -10.99 -12.91
C LEU A 393 -21.46 -10.97 -13.69
N LYS A 394 -22.00 -12.13 -14.13
CA LYS A 394 -23.33 -12.19 -14.74
C LYS A 394 -24.43 -11.84 -13.74
N VAL A 395 -24.35 -12.38 -12.52
CA VAL A 395 -25.30 -12.04 -11.45
C VAL A 395 -25.20 -10.56 -11.11
N TYR A 396 -23.99 -10.02 -11.02
CA TYR A 396 -23.74 -8.61 -10.76
C TYR A 396 -24.39 -7.73 -11.85
N LYS A 397 -24.09 -8.01 -13.12
CA LYS A 397 -24.66 -7.28 -14.29
C LYS A 397 -26.18 -7.40 -14.42
N SER A 398 -26.81 -8.43 -13.87
CA SER A 398 -28.27 -8.55 -13.87
C SER A 398 -28.94 -7.64 -12.83
N LYS A 399 -28.20 -7.17 -11.83
CA LYS A 399 -28.71 -6.32 -10.74
C LYS A 399 -28.32 -4.85 -10.88
N TYR A 400 -27.17 -4.58 -11.49
CA TYR A 400 -26.60 -3.24 -11.56
C TYR A 400 -26.20 -2.87 -12.99
N ASN A 401 -26.28 -1.57 -13.28
CA ASN A 401 -25.77 -1.06 -14.57
C ASN A 401 -24.24 -1.07 -14.57
N VAL A 402 -23.65 -1.82 -15.50
CA VAL A 402 -22.20 -1.99 -15.61
C VAL A 402 -21.75 -1.59 -17.01
N PRO A 403 -21.45 -0.30 -17.24
CA PRO A 403 -20.99 0.16 -18.54
C PRO A 403 -19.63 -0.41 -18.91
N MET A 404 -18.76 -0.65 -17.92
CA MET A 404 -17.43 -1.24 -18.06
C MET A 404 -17.16 -2.21 -16.92
N ALA A 405 -16.47 -3.29 -17.19
CA ALA A 405 -15.93 -4.22 -16.20
C ALA A 405 -14.50 -4.60 -16.55
N VAL A 406 -13.75 -5.04 -15.54
CA VAL A 406 -12.39 -5.56 -15.71
C VAL A 406 -12.38 -7.05 -15.38
N ARG A 407 -11.60 -7.83 -16.13
CA ARG A 407 -11.29 -9.22 -15.82
C ARG A 407 -9.78 -9.38 -15.71
N ILE A 408 -9.32 -9.88 -14.59
CA ILE A 408 -7.94 -10.30 -14.44
C ILE A 408 -7.85 -11.77 -14.85
N SER A 409 -7.01 -12.04 -15.84
CA SER A 409 -6.76 -13.39 -16.38
C SER A 409 -5.32 -13.82 -16.10
N LYS A 410 -4.99 -15.08 -16.37
CA LYS A 410 -3.62 -15.58 -16.23
C LYS A 410 -2.65 -14.85 -17.19
N ASP A 411 -2.98 -14.82 -18.48
CA ASP A 411 -2.09 -14.35 -19.55
C ASP A 411 -2.79 -13.62 -20.72
N LYS A 412 -4.13 -13.53 -20.68
CA LYS A 412 -4.89 -12.94 -21.76
C LYS A 412 -5.04 -11.44 -21.61
N MET A 413 -4.86 -10.72 -22.72
CA MET A 413 -5.21 -9.32 -22.87
C MET A 413 -6.23 -9.14 -23.96
N GLY A 414 -7.19 -8.24 -23.74
CA GLY A 414 -8.17 -7.91 -24.78
C GLY A 414 -9.19 -6.89 -24.30
N MET A 415 -9.84 -6.25 -25.27
CA MET A 415 -10.89 -5.27 -25.02
C MET A 415 -12.12 -5.65 -25.85
N THR A 416 -13.25 -5.73 -25.19
CA THR A 416 -14.56 -5.76 -25.84
C THR A 416 -15.32 -4.49 -25.51
N LYS A 417 -16.52 -4.31 -26.04
CA LYS A 417 -17.30 -3.07 -25.81
C LYS A 417 -17.45 -2.69 -24.33
N ASN A 418 -17.55 -3.67 -23.45
CA ASN A 418 -17.88 -3.47 -22.02
C ASN A 418 -17.01 -4.31 -21.08
N MET A 419 -15.86 -4.80 -21.55
CA MET A 419 -14.95 -5.64 -20.75
C MET A 419 -13.51 -5.41 -21.19
N LEU A 420 -12.69 -4.97 -20.24
CA LEU A 420 -11.24 -4.99 -20.34
C LEU A 420 -10.74 -6.30 -19.71
N THR A 421 -9.97 -7.09 -20.44
CA THR A 421 -9.28 -8.27 -19.89
C THR A 421 -7.80 -7.95 -19.81
N LEU A 422 -7.24 -8.08 -18.63
CA LEU A 422 -5.82 -7.86 -18.35
C LEU A 422 -5.19 -9.14 -17.80
N PRO A 423 -3.97 -9.50 -18.23
CA PRO A 423 -3.20 -10.52 -17.53
C PRO A 423 -2.78 -10.01 -16.16
N MET A 424 -2.66 -10.93 -15.20
CA MET A 424 -2.32 -10.57 -13.81
C MET A 424 -1.00 -9.81 -13.67
N PHE A 425 -0.06 -9.99 -14.58
CA PHE A 425 1.22 -9.28 -14.60
C PHE A 425 1.15 -7.89 -15.26
N SER A 426 -0.02 -7.38 -15.57
CA SER A 426 -0.21 -6.07 -16.22
C SER A 426 -1.28 -5.19 -15.56
N ILE A 427 -1.56 -5.41 -14.28
CA ILE A 427 -2.63 -4.69 -13.54
C ILE A 427 -2.37 -3.18 -13.51
N TRP A 428 -1.10 -2.76 -13.53
CA TRP A 428 -0.74 -1.33 -13.60
C TRP A 428 -1.19 -0.63 -14.89
N ASN A 429 -1.64 -1.37 -15.91
CA ASN A 429 -2.21 -0.82 -17.14
C ASN A 429 -3.74 -0.59 -17.07
N LEU A 430 -4.32 -0.66 -15.87
CA LEU A 430 -5.75 -0.43 -15.64
C LEU A 430 -6.14 1.06 -15.71
#